data_d80a87ad4aa050342f23594fa96aa402
#
_entry.id   d80a87ad4aa050342f23594fa96aa402
#
_cell.length_a   1.000
_cell.length_b   1.000
_cell.length_c   1.000
_cell.angle_alpha   90.00
_cell.angle_beta   90.00
_cell.angle_gamma   90.00
#
_symmetry.space_group_name_H-M   'P 1'
#
loop_
_entity.id
_entity.type
_entity.pdbx_description
1 polymer ?
#
loop_
_entity_poly.entity_id
_entity_poly.type
_entity_poly.pdbx_seq_one_letter_code
_entity_poly.pdbx_strand_id
1 'polypeptide(L)'
;MLYHHVAENKTDHRYYVSPLLFAEQMQWLTDHGYQAITEATLAEVIRHGGKLPARPVIITFDDGNGDFFTTAYPVMSKQHLVGVAFLITNRIDKPKFLSGDQVTELINAGWEIGSHTITHPDMVRHRVDLDREIVGSKEWLDQKFGINVVSFAYPYGLSNALIIQFVTDHGYTSAARLGAQTHQSEKNLYDLSRTEIWGSFDMQQFAALMPWQ
;
A
#
# COMPACT_ATOMS: atom_id res chain seq x y z
N MET A 1 -5.28 0.39 5.37
CA MET A 1 -4.70 -0.80 6.07
C MET A 1 -3.40 -1.16 5.39
N LEU A 2 -2.41 -1.63 6.14
CA LEU A 2 -1.11 -2.02 5.60
C LEU A 2 -0.81 -3.47 5.94
N TYR A 3 -0.47 -4.25 4.92
CA TYR A 3 0.06 -5.61 4.99
C TYR A 3 1.47 -5.66 4.39
N HIS A 4 2.27 -6.67 4.79
CA HIS A 4 3.57 -6.96 4.18
C HIS A 4 3.58 -8.36 3.57
N HIS A 5 3.27 -9.37 4.38
CA HIS A 5 3.24 -10.77 3.99
C HIS A 5 1.87 -11.41 4.27
N VAL A 6 1.39 -12.23 3.33
CA VAL A 6 0.23 -13.10 3.56
C VAL A 6 0.67 -14.55 3.38
N ALA A 7 1.28 -15.07 4.43
CA ALA A 7 1.87 -16.41 4.46
C ALA A 7 1.96 -16.93 5.91
N GLU A 8 2.10 -18.25 6.05
CA GLU A 8 2.36 -18.84 7.36
C GLU A 8 3.76 -18.48 7.89
N ASN A 9 3.82 -17.97 9.10
CA ASN A 9 5.06 -17.75 9.83
C ASN A 9 4.82 -17.97 11.32
N LYS A 10 5.64 -18.84 11.96
CA LYS A 10 5.49 -19.20 13.37
C LYS A 10 6.23 -18.27 14.33
N THR A 11 7.07 -17.41 13.84
CA THR A 11 7.99 -16.59 14.65
C THR A 11 7.79 -15.09 14.48
N ASP A 12 7.32 -14.66 13.34
CA ASP A 12 7.04 -13.25 13.05
C ASP A 12 5.55 -13.04 12.84
N HIS A 13 4.86 -12.61 13.88
CA HIS A 13 3.44 -12.28 13.86
C HIS A 13 3.16 -10.80 13.60
N ARG A 14 4.19 -9.99 13.40
CA ARG A 14 4.01 -8.58 13.07
C ARG A 14 3.78 -8.40 11.58
N TYR A 15 4.69 -8.93 10.77
CA TYR A 15 4.66 -8.69 9.32
C TYR A 15 3.93 -9.78 8.53
N TYR A 16 3.64 -10.94 9.17
CA TYR A 16 3.01 -12.09 8.52
C TYR A 16 1.60 -12.30 9.03
N VAL A 17 0.63 -12.15 8.14
CA VAL A 17 -0.78 -12.54 8.38
C VAL A 17 -1.01 -13.90 7.73
N SER A 18 -1.59 -14.86 8.47
CA SER A 18 -1.86 -16.18 7.89
C SER A 18 -2.89 -16.09 6.76
N PRO A 19 -2.82 -16.98 5.74
CA PRO A 19 -3.79 -17.00 4.63
C PRO A 19 -5.24 -17.11 5.09
N LEU A 20 -5.50 -17.90 6.13
CA LEU A 20 -6.85 -18.07 6.69
C LEU A 20 -7.35 -16.76 7.31
N LEU A 21 -6.55 -16.16 8.19
CA LEU A 21 -6.91 -14.91 8.84
C LEU A 21 -7.13 -13.78 7.82
N PHE A 22 -6.26 -13.69 6.81
CA PHE A 22 -6.42 -12.70 5.74
C PHE A 22 -7.75 -12.91 5.00
N ALA A 23 -8.10 -14.15 4.66
CA ALA A 23 -9.36 -14.45 3.99
C ALA A 23 -10.58 -14.07 4.86
N GLU A 24 -10.52 -14.34 6.16
CA GLU A 24 -11.56 -13.93 7.13
C GLU A 24 -11.66 -12.40 7.23
N GLN A 25 -10.54 -11.67 7.22
CA GLN A 25 -10.53 -10.21 7.22
C GLN A 25 -11.17 -9.62 5.95
N MET A 26 -10.84 -10.14 4.79
CA MET A 26 -11.42 -9.69 3.52
C MET A 26 -12.92 -10.01 3.43
N GLN A 27 -13.33 -11.20 3.89
CA GLN A 27 -14.74 -11.56 3.96
C GLN A 27 -15.50 -10.63 4.93
N TRP A 28 -14.93 -10.35 6.09
CA TRP A 28 -15.52 -9.42 7.05
C TRP A 28 -15.74 -8.03 6.45
N LEU A 29 -14.77 -7.50 5.69
CA LEU A 29 -14.90 -6.21 5.02
C LEU A 29 -16.09 -6.20 4.05
N THR A 30 -16.21 -7.21 3.20
CA THR A 30 -17.32 -7.30 2.23
C THR A 30 -18.67 -7.48 2.90
N ASP A 31 -18.75 -8.32 3.94
CA ASP A 31 -19.99 -8.55 4.70
C ASP A 31 -20.48 -7.29 5.42
N HIS A 32 -19.56 -6.37 5.77
CA HIS A 32 -19.86 -5.09 6.39
C HIS A 32 -19.98 -3.93 5.39
N GLY A 33 -20.03 -4.24 4.09
CA GLY A 33 -20.24 -3.26 3.01
C GLY A 33 -19.08 -2.31 2.75
N TYR A 34 -17.86 -2.69 3.14
CA TYR A 34 -16.67 -1.95 2.75
C TYR A 34 -16.38 -2.16 1.27
N GLN A 35 -15.94 -1.10 0.63
CA GLN A 35 -15.56 -1.11 -0.78
C GLN A 35 -14.11 -0.66 -0.92
N ALA A 36 -13.29 -1.51 -1.53
CA ALA A 36 -11.89 -1.19 -1.75
C ALA A 36 -11.76 -0.08 -2.81
N ILE A 37 -10.96 0.92 -2.49
CA ILE A 37 -10.55 1.99 -3.41
C ILE A 37 -9.02 2.06 -3.43
N THR A 38 -8.47 2.70 -4.44
CA THR A 38 -7.03 2.98 -4.51
C THR A 38 -6.68 4.28 -3.79
N GLU A 39 -5.40 4.47 -3.48
CA GLU A 39 -4.90 5.72 -2.89
C GLU A 39 -5.04 6.88 -3.87
N ALA A 40 -4.80 6.64 -5.17
CA ALA A 40 -5.02 7.60 -6.23
C ALA A 40 -6.49 8.06 -6.30
N THR A 41 -7.46 7.14 -6.15
CA THR A 41 -8.88 7.48 -6.09
C THR A 41 -9.20 8.38 -4.89
N LEU A 42 -8.64 8.09 -3.72
CA LEU A 42 -8.81 8.96 -2.55
C LEU A 42 -8.24 10.35 -2.80
N ALA A 43 -7.01 10.44 -3.31
CA ALA A 43 -6.33 11.71 -3.60
C ALA A 43 -7.10 12.56 -4.61
N GLU A 44 -7.62 11.93 -5.66
CA GLU A 44 -8.43 12.60 -6.69
C GLU A 44 -9.71 13.21 -6.10
N VAL A 45 -10.46 12.43 -5.30
CA VAL A 45 -11.70 12.91 -4.68
C VAL A 45 -11.43 14.03 -3.66
N ILE A 46 -10.34 13.94 -2.89
CA ILE A 46 -9.99 14.99 -1.92
C ILE A 46 -9.63 16.30 -2.63
N ARG A 47 -8.90 16.25 -3.77
CA ARG A 47 -8.43 17.45 -4.49
C ARG A 47 -9.48 18.09 -5.37
N HIS A 48 -10.24 17.27 -6.07
CA HIS A 48 -11.12 17.74 -7.15
C HIS A 48 -12.60 17.56 -6.83
N GLY A 49 -12.90 16.98 -5.69
CA GLY A 49 -14.26 16.64 -5.30
C GLY A 49 -14.74 15.35 -5.95
N GLY A 50 -15.89 14.90 -5.54
CA GLY A 50 -16.49 13.65 -6.00
C GLY A 50 -17.14 12.89 -4.86
N LYS A 51 -17.47 11.62 -5.09
CA LYS A 51 -18.09 10.76 -4.07
C LYS A 51 -17.26 9.48 -3.93
N LEU A 52 -16.88 9.20 -2.71
CA LEU A 52 -16.37 7.89 -2.33
C LEU A 52 -17.54 6.95 -2.01
N PRO A 53 -17.34 5.63 -2.03
CA PRO A 53 -18.27 4.68 -1.44
C PRO A 53 -18.61 5.05 -0.01
N ALA A 54 -19.74 4.53 0.51
CA ALA A 54 -20.19 4.83 1.88
C ALA A 54 -19.17 4.37 2.95
N ARG A 55 -18.51 3.25 2.71
CA ARG A 55 -17.47 2.66 3.57
C ARG A 55 -16.21 2.35 2.76
N PRO A 56 -15.42 3.38 2.40
CA PRO A 56 -14.22 3.17 1.61
C PRO A 56 -13.11 2.58 2.47
N VAL A 57 -12.32 1.68 1.89
CA VAL A 57 -11.13 1.12 2.49
C VAL A 57 -9.99 1.07 1.47
N ILE A 58 -8.78 1.41 1.88
CA ILE A 58 -7.57 1.22 1.06
C ILE A 58 -6.78 0.06 1.68
N ILE A 59 -6.54 -0.98 0.89
CA ILE A 59 -5.79 -2.17 1.28
C ILE A 59 -4.44 -2.09 0.58
N THR A 60 -3.37 -1.94 1.35
CA THR A 60 -2.03 -1.73 0.80
C THR A 60 -1.08 -2.86 1.18
N PHE A 61 -0.15 -3.15 0.27
CA PHE A 61 0.92 -4.14 0.46
C PHE A 61 2.26 -3.48 0.17
N ASP A 62 3.16 -3.49 1.15
CA ASP A 62 4.49 -2.92 1.00
C ASP A 62 5.53 -3.97 0.58
N ASP A 63 6.70 -3.51 0.14
CA ASP A 63 7.89 -4.27 -0.25
C ASP A 63 7.83 -5.01 -1.58
N GLY A 64 6.66 -5.39 -2.08
CA GLY A 64 6.52 -6.20 -3.29
C GLY A 64 6.84 -7.68 -3.08
N ASN A 65 6.51 -8.24 -1.89
CA ASN A 65 6.69 -9.65 -1.58
C ASN A 65 5.83 -10.56 -2.47
N GLY A 66 6.39 -11.66 -2.99
CA GLY A 66 5.68 -12.55 -3.92
C GLY A 66 4.52 -13.34 -3.29
N ASP A 67 4.54 -13.51 -1.95
CA ASP A 67 3.50 -14.27 -1.26
C ASP A 67 2.14 -13.55 -1.27
N PHE A 68 2.09 -12.23 -1.26
CA PHE A 68 0.80 -11.57 -1.36
C PHE A 68 0.15 -11.80 -2.73
N PHE A 69 0.91 -11.88 -3.80
CA PHE A 69 0.37 -12.19 -5.12
C PHE A 69 -0.20 -13.60 -5.19
N THR A 70 0.52 -14.57 -4.64
CA THR A 70 0.08 -15.98 -4.69
C THR A 70 -1.05 -16.31 -3.71
N THR A 71 -1.22 -15.50 -2.66
CA THR A 71 -2.17 -15.77 -1.56
C THR A 71 -3.24 -14.69 -1.44
N ALA A 72 -2.86 -13.42 -1.26
CA ALA A 72 -3.82 -12.35 -1.02
C ALA A 72 -4.59 -11.95 -2.28
N TYR A 73 -3.90 -11.79 -3.41
CA TYR A 73 -4.52 -11.37 -4.67
C TYR A 73 -5.68 -12.29 -5.10
N PRO A 74 -5.57 -13.64 -5.10
CA PRO A 74 -6.69 -14.52 -5.44
C PRO A 74 -7.89 -14.38 -4.48
N VAL A 75 -7.64 -14.16 -3.19
CA VAL A 75 -8.71 -13.96 -2.19
C VAL A 75 -9.43 -12.64 -2.47
N MET A 76 -8.69 -11.55 -2.67
CA MET A 76 -9.25 -10.22 -2.96
C MET A 76 -10.00 -10.20 -4.30
N SER A 77 -9.44 -10.83 -5.33
CA SER A 77 -10.05 -10.94 -6.67
C SER A 77 -11.42 -11.62 -6.63
N LYS A 78 -11.57 -12.70 -5.86
CA LYS A 78 -12.85 -13.40 -5.68
C LYS A 78 -13.92 -12.53 -5.03
N GLN A 79 -13.52 -11.54 -4.26
CA GLN A 79 -14.40 -10.63 -3.53
C GLN A 79 -14.50 -9.25 -4.22
N HIS A 80 -13.97 -9.13 -5.44
CA HIS A 80 -13.93 -7.88 -6.22
C HIS A 80 -13.25 -6.73 -5.48
N LEU A 81 -12.29 -7.03 -4.61
CA LEU A 81 -11.47 -6.04 -3.91
C LEU A 81 -10.21 -5.75 -4.73
N VAL A 82 -9.86 -4.48 -4.83
CA VAL A 82 -8.59 -4.01 -5.38
C VAL A 82 -7.66 -3.58 -4.26
N GLY A 83 -6.36 -3.50 -4.54
CA GLY A 83 -5.35 -3.05 -3.58
C GLY A 83 -4.38 -2.05 -4.18
N VAL A 84 -3.46 -1.60 -3.35
CA VAL A 84 -2.30 -0.79 -3.73
C VAL A 84 -1.04 -1.56 -3.38
N ALA A 85 -0.15 -1.77 -4.33
CA ALA A 85 1.13 -2.41 -4.11
C ALA A 85 2.26 -1.37 -4.17
N PHE A 86 2.90 -1.09 -3.04
CA PHE A 86 4.06 -0.21 -2.96
C PHE A 86 5.35 -1.01 -3.14
N LEU A 87 6.01 -0.80 -4.27
CA LEU A 87 7.09 -1.67 -4.73
C LEU A 87 8.47 -1.07 -4.51
N ILE A 88 9.39 -1.87 -3.94
CA ILE A 88 10.81 -1.59 -3.93
C ILE A 88 11.38 -2.04 -5.28
N THR A 89 11.76 -1.08 -6.14
CA THR A 89 12.01 -1.39 -7.54
C THR A 89 13.18 -2.34 -7.78
N ASN A 90 14.23 -2.29 -6.97
CA ASN A 90 15.37 -3.20 -7.10
C ASN A 90 15.08 -4.64 -6.66
N ARG A 91 13.90 -4.91 -6.07
CA ARG A 91 13.47 -6.25 -5.66
C ARG A 91 12.64 -6.96 -6.74
N ILE A 92 12.05 -6.21 -7.67
CA ILE A 92 11.25 -6.80 -8.77
C ILE A 92 12.13 -7.77 -9.57
N ASP A 93 11.57 -8.91 -9.94
CA ASP A 93 12.23 -10.04 -10.60
C ASP A 93 13.32 -10.74 -9.73
N LYS A 94 13.40 -10.45 -8.43
CA LYS A 94 14.27 -11.18 -7.51
C LYS A 94 13.53 -12.35 -6.84
N PRO A 95 14.24 -13.39 -6.40
CA PRO A 95 13.61 -14.49 -5.66
C PRO A 95 12.79 -13.98 -4.46
N LYS A 96 11.58 -14.51 -4.28
CA LYS A 96 10.60 -14.17 -3.22
C LYS A 96 9.87 -12.84 -3.42
N PHE A 97 10.18 -12.08 -4.46
CA PHE A 97 9.48 -10.84 -4.78
C PHE A 97 8.67 -11.00 -6.06
N LEU A 98 7.81 -10.03 -6.34
CA LEU A 98 7.01 -10.00 -7.56
C LEU A 98 7.88 -10.02 -8.81
N SER A 99 7.47 -10.79 -9.81
CA SER A 99 7.97 -10.64 -11.17
C SER A 99 7.30 -9.49 -11.89
N GLY A 100 7.93 -8.99 -12.97
CA GLY A 100 7.33 -7.99 -13.83
C GLY A 100 5.99 -8.44 -14.43
N ASP A 101 5.84 -9.71 -14.76
CA ASP A 101 4.58 -10.27 -15.27
C ASP A 101 3.48 -10.22 -14.20
N GLN A 102 3.80 -10.54 -12.95
CA GLN A 102 2.85 -10.44 -11.84
C GLN A 102 2.42 -9.00 -11.56
N VAL A 103 3.35 -8.03 -11.63
CA VAL A 103 3.01 -6.61 -11.54
C VAL A 103 2.07 -6.19 -12.66
N THR A 104 2.33 -6.65 -13.90
CA THR A 104 1.47 -6.38 -15.05
C THR A 104 0.08 -6.98 -14.88
N GLU A 105 -0.02 -8.18 -14.30
CA GLU A 105 -1.32 -8.80 -13.99
C GLU A 105 -2.11 -8.00 -12.95
N LEU A 106 -1.46 -7.52 -11.88
CA LEU A 106 -2.09 -6.64 -10.88
C LEU A 106 -2.62 -5.34 -11.53
N ILE A 107 -1.82 -4.70 -12.38
CA ILE A 107 -2.25 -3.50 -13.12
C ILE A 107 -3.50 -3.79 -13.96
N ASN A 108 -3.49 -4.87 -14.73
CA ASN A 108 -4.62 -5.27 -15.57
C ASN A 108 -5.88 -5.63 -14.76
N ALA A 109 -5.70 -6.05 -13.50
CA ALA A 109 -6.78 -6.31 -12.56
C ALA A 109 -7.28 -5.04 -11.83
N GLY A 110 -6.77 -3.86 -12.17
CA GLY A 110 -7.20 -2.57 -11.60
C GLY A 110 -6.51 -2.22 -10.27
N TRP A 111 -5.43 -2.90 -9.91
CA TRP A 111 -4.62 -2.52 -8.76
C TRP A 111 -3.78 -1.29 -9.06
N GLU A 112 -3.59 -0.47 -8.05
CA GLU A 112 -2.63 0.63 -8.10
C GLU A 112 -1.22 0.13 -7.77
N ILE A 113 -0.24 0.60 -8.54
CA ILE A 113 1.18 0.43 -8.25
C ILE A 113 1.73 1.76 -7.74
N GLY A 114 2.25 1.75 -6.52
CA GLY A 114 2.94 2.87 -5.90
C GLY A 114 4.43 2.62 -5.72
N SER A 115 5.19 3.67 -5.48
CA SER A 115 6.63 3.57 -5.21
C SER A 115 6.92 3.37 -3.72
N HIS A 116 7.91 2.50 -3.44
CA HIS A 116 8.50 2.30 -2.11
C HIS A 116 10.03 2.44 -2.17
N THR A 117 10.51 3.41 -2.96
CA THR A 117 11.92 3.68 -3.26
C THR A 117 12.60 2.59 -4.12
N ILE A 118 13.89 2.80 -4.44
CA ILE A 118 14.71 1.79 -5.12
C ILE A 118 15.21 0.73 -4.15
N THR A 119 15.76 1.15 -2.99
CA THR A 119 16.50 0.25 -2.09
C THR A 119 15.94 0.14 -0.68
N HIS A 120 14.84 0.85 -0.38
CA HIS A 120 14.20 0.90 0.94
C HIS A 120 15.10 1.48 2.05
N PRO A 121 15.74 2.64 1.84
CA PRO A 121 16.62 3.23 2.86
C PRO A 121 15.80 3.95 3.96
N ASP A 122 16.37 4.03 5.16
CA ASP A 122 15.88 4.98 6.17
C ASP A 122 16.33 6.40 5.81
N MET A 123 15.44 7.12 5.12
CA MET A 123 15.71 8.46 4.60
C MET A 123 15.70 9.54 5.70
N VAL A 124 15.16 9.23 6.87
CA VAL A 124 15.10 10.18 8.00
C VAL A 124 16.38 10.16 8.82
N ARG A 125 16.93 8.99 9.07
CA ARG A 125 18.10 8.79 9.94
C ARG A 125 19.42 8.79 9.19
N HIS A 126 19.40 8.56 7.89
CA HIS A 126 20.60 8.48 7.07
C HIS A 126 20.58 9.49 5.93
N ARG A 127 21.76 9.94 5.52
CA ARG A 127 21.89 10.76 4.33
C ARG A 127 21.70 9.88 3.09
N VAL A 128 20.64 10.15 2.35
CA VAL A 128 20.22 9.38 1.17
C VAL A 128 20.12 10.32 -0.03
N ASP A 129 20.44 9.81 -1.20
CA ASP A 129 20.18 10.47 -2.47
C ASP A 129 18.66 10.36 -2.77
N LEU A 130 17.91 11.41 -2.47
CA LEU A 130 16.44 11.43 -2.62
C LEU A 130 16.03 11.41 -4.08
N ASP A 131 16.80 12.06 -4.99
CA ASP A 131 16.52 12.03 -6.42
C ASP A 131 16.56 10.59 -6.93
N ARG A 132 17.63 9.88 -6.59
CA ARG A 132 17.74 8.47 -6.96
C ARG A 132 16.62 7.63 -6.37
N GLU A 133 16.39 7.70 -5.06
CA GLU A 133 15.47 6.78 -4.36
C GLU A 133 14.00 7.07 -4.66
N ILE A 134 13.60 8.34 -4.73
CA ILE A 134 12.19 8.74 -4.89
C ILE A 134 11.86 8.96 -6.37
N VAL A 135 12.63 9.82 -7.07
CA VAL A 135 12.36 10.13 -8.48
C VAL A 135 12.73 8.93 -9.36
N GLY A 136 13.92 8.38 -9.17
CA GLY A 136 14.38 7.24 -9.96
C GLY A 136 13.49 6.00 -9.83
N SER A 137 12.88 5.74 -8.66
CA SER A 137 11.93 4.62 -8.50
C SER A 137 10.63 4.86 -9.28
N LYS A 138 10.09 6.09 -9.25
CA LYS A 138 8.91 6.46 -10.02
C LYS A 138 9.17 6.30 -11.52
N GLU A 139 10.22 6.94 -12.03
CA GLU A 139 10.59 6.90 -13.44
C GLU A 139 10.80 5.46 -13.94
N TRP A 140 11.44 4.64 -13.13
CA TRP A 140 11.67 3.24 -13.48
C TRP A 140 10.35 2.45 -13.58
N LEU A 141 9.42 2.62 -12.64
CA LEU A 141 8.10 1.97 -12.67
C LEU A 141 7.28 2.47 -13.87
N ASP A 142 7.25 3.78 -14.10
CA ASP A 142 6.53 4.40 -15.21
C ASP A 142 7.01 3.84 -16.55
N GLN A 143 8.33 3.77 -16.76
CA GLN A 143 8.93 3.27 -18.00
C GLN A 143 8.73 1.76 -18.18
N LYS A 144 8.95 0.98 -17.12
CA LYS A 144 8.86 -0.49 -17.20
C LYS A 144 7.45 -0.97 -17.48
N PHE A 145 6.44 -0.34 -16.89
CA PHE A 145 5.05 -0.82 -16.95
C PHE A 145 4.11 0.07 -17.78
N GLY A 146 4.59 1.19 -18.31
CA GLY A 146 3.77 2.11 -19.11
C GLY A 146 2.64 2.77 -18.31
N ILE A 147 2.87 3.05 -17.03
CA ILE A 147 1.92 3.65 -16.10
C ILE A 147 2.39 5.04 -15.66
N ASN A 148 1.57 5.73 -14.89
CA ASN A 148 1.96 6.94 -14.17
C ASN A 148 1.80 6.69 -12.67
N VAL A 149 2.90 6.43 -11.98
CA VAL A 149 2.92 6.22 -10.53
C VAL A 149 2.67 7.54 -9.83
N VAL A 150 1.62 7.60 -9.01
CA VAL A 150 1.20 8.84 -8.34
C VAL A 150 1.19 8.74 -6.81
N SER A 151 1.40 7.56 -6.26
CA SER A 151 1.43 7.34 -4.81
C SER A 151 2.79 6.82 -4.35
N PHE A 152 3.14 7.18 -3.13
CA PHE A 152 4.41 6.84 -2.49
C PHE A 152 4.18 6.27 -1.09
N ALA A 153 4.95 5.28 -0.67
CA ALA A 153 5.00 4.85 0.73
C ALA A 153 6.39 5.10 1.31
N TYR A 154 6.42 5.77 2.46
CA TYR A 154 7.68 6.04 3.16
C TYR A 154 8.26 4.76 3.77
N PRO A 155 9.52 4.39 3.45
CA PRO A 155 10.20 3.29 4.13
C PRO A 155 10.12 3.40 5.66
N TYR A 156 9.82 2.28 6.32
CA TYR A 156 9.60 2.20 7.78
C TYR A 156 8.44 3.07 8.29
N GLY A 157 7.62 3.65 7.40
CA GLY A 157 6.60 4.63 7.75
C GLY A 157 7.14 5.93 8.30
N LEU A 158 8.42 6.25 8.05
CA LEU A 158 9.12 7.43 8.57
C LEU A 158 9.19 8.55 7.53
N SER A 159 8.74 9.74 7.94
CA SER A 159 8.80 10.95 7.13
C SER A 159 9.28 12.14 7.97
N ASN A 160 9.72 13.19 7.31
CA ASN A 160 9.93 14.51 7.88
C ASN A 160 9.54 15.58 6.85
N ALA A 161 9.48 16.84 7.26
CA ALA A 161 9.02 17.94 6.41
C ALA A 161 9.81 18.07 5.09
N LEU A 162 11.13 17.79 5.10
CA LEU A 162 11.97 17.86 3.92
C LEU A 162 11.60 16.76 2.92
N ILE A 163 11.46 15.52 3.40
CA ILE A 163 11.13 14.37 2.55
C ILE A 163 9.70 14.50 2.01
N ILE A 164 8.75 14.96 2.84
CA ILE A 164 7.37 15.23 2.42
C ILE A 164 7.35 16.26 1.30
N GLN A 165 8.07 17.39 1.47
CA GLN A 165 8.17 18.41 0.45
C GLN A 165 8.79 17.85 -0.84
N PHE A 166 9.85 17.05 -0.72
CA PHE A 166 10.50 16.45 -1.87
C PHE A 166 9.55 15.55 -2.66
N VAL A 167 8.78 14.69 -1.99
CA VAL A 167 7.76 13.84 -2.64
C VAL A 167 6.67 14.69 -3.31
N THR A 168 6.23 15.78 -2.65
CA THR A 168 5.24 16.72 -3.19
C THR A 168 5.71 17.39 -4.48
N ASP A 169 6.98 17.78 -4.55
CA ASP A 169 7.55 18.51 -5.67
C ASP A 169 7.88 17.63 -6.89
N HIS A 170 7.89 16.28 -6.72
CA HIS A 170 8.32 15.35 -7.77
C HIS A 170 7.20 14.47 -8.34
N GLY A 171 5.99 15.03 -8.44
CA GLY A 171 4.91 14.45 -9.26
C GLY A 171 4.09 13.35 -8.60
N TYR A 172 4.29 13.10 -7.31
CA TYR A 172 3.36 12.28 -6.54
C TYR A 172 2.11 13.12 -6.16
N THR A 173 0.97 12.47 -6.05
CA THR A 173 -0.28 13.10 -5.62
C THR A 173 -0.64 12.75 -4.18
N SER A 174 -0.07 11.69 -3.64
CA SER A 174 -0.25 11.27 -2.26
C SER A 174 0.97 10.51 -1.74
N ALA A 175 1.09 10.44 -0.42
CA ALA A 175 2.09 9.56 0.20
C ALA A 175 1.60 9.04 1.55
N ALA A 176 1.94 7.79 1.85
CA ALA A 176 1.47 7.06 3.01
C ALA A 176 2.60 6.70 3.98
N ARG A 177 2.30 6.82 5.27
CA ARG A 177 3.16 6.41 6.39
C ARG A 177 2.44 5.44 7.34
N LEU A 178 3.11 5.03 8.40
CA LEU A 178 2.46 4.33 9.52
C LEU A 178 1.67 5.32 10.40
N GLY A 179 0.49 4.91 10.84
CA GLY A 179 -0.34 5.69 11.75
C GLY A 179 -1.73 5.12 11.87
N ALA A 180 -2.54 5.67 12.78
CA ALA A 180 -3.89 5.18 13.08
C ALA A 180 -4.99 6.22 12.80
N GLN A 181 -4.67 7.31 12.08
CA GLN A 181 -5.68 8.31 11.74
C GLN A 181 -6.58 7.80 10.62
N THR A 182 -7.88 7.86 10.82
CA THR A 182 -8.89 7.47 9.83
C THR A 182 -9.43 8.65 9.03
N HIS A 183 -9.25 9.88 9.53
CA HIS A 183 -9.67 11.09 8.83
C HIS A 183 -8.56 11.57 7.90
N GLN A 184 -8.87 11.62 6.61
CA GLN A 184 -7.96 12.08 5.57
C GLN A 184 -8.51 13.37 4.93
N SER A 185 -7.61 14.27 4.54
CA SER A 185 -7.94 15.57 3.95
C SER A 185 -6.80 16.05 3.08
N GLU A 186 -6.99 17.14 2.35
CA GLU A 186 -5.93 17.76 1.54
C GLU A 186 -4.67 18.08 2.34
N LYS A 187 -4.83 18.42 3.63
CA LYS A 187 -3.70 18.79 4.52
C LYS A 187 -2.75 17.63 4.82
N ASN A 188 -3.21 16.38 4.71
CA ASN A 188 -2.40 15.20 5.01
C ASN A 188 -2.29 14.22 3.83
N LEU A 189 -2.55 14.67 2.61
CA LEU A 189 -2.41 13.83 1.41
C LEU A 189 -1.01 13.23 1.23
N TYR A 190 0.02 13.93 1.67
CA TYR A 190 1.41 13.45 1.64
C TYR A 190 1.88 12.87 2.99
N ASP A 191 0.94 12.58 3.88
CA ASP A 191 1.18 12.02 5.22
C ASP A 191 0.01 11.11 5.64
N LEU A 192 -0.56 10.35 4.68
CA LEU A 192 -1.70 9.48 4.89
C LEU A 192 -1.35 8.38 5.90
N SER A 193 -2.13 8.29 6.96
CA SER A 193 -1.90 7.28 7.99
C SER A 193 -2.44 5.92 7.57
N ARG A 194 -1.63 4.87 7.70
CA ARG A 194 -2.02 3.49 7.46
C ARG A 194 -1.85 2.68 8.73
N THR A 195 -2.91 1.99 9.16
CA THR A 195 -2.83 1.03 10.27
C THR A 195 -2.20 -0.26 9.77
N GLU A 196 -1.08 -0.65 10.38
CA GLU A 196 -0.42 -1.93 10.12
C GLU A 196 -1.25 -3.08 10.70
N ILE A 197 -1.57 -4.07 9.90
CA ILE A 197 -2.34 -5.25 10.32
C ILE A 197 -1.36 -6.37 10.68
N TRP A 198 -1.38 -6.77 11.94
CA TRP A 198 -0.49 -7.79 12.47
C TRP A 198 -1.16 -9.16 12.42
N GLY A 199 -0.37 -10.19 12.15
CA GLY A 199 -0.84 -11.57 12.19
C GLY A 199 -1.18 -12.09 13.58
N SER A 200 -0.86 -11.32 14.62
CA SER A 200 -1.31 -11.60 15.99
C SER A 200 -2.71 -11.06 16.31
N PHE A 201 -3.30 -10.26 15.41
CA PHE A 201 -4.67 -9.77 15.62
C PHE A 201 -5.67 -10.89 15.40
N ASP A 202 -6.60 -11.03 16.34
CA ASP A 202 -7.82 -11.79 16.09
C ASP A 202 -8.85 -10.95 15.32
N MET A 203 -9.96 -11.56 14.93
CA MET A 203 -11.01 -10.86 14.18
C MET A 203 -11.72 -9.77 14.98
N GLN A 204 -11.78 -9.86 16.31
CA GLN A 204 -12.32 -8.80 17.16
C GLN A 204 -11.42 -7.56 17.14
N GLN A 205 -10.12 -7.77 17.26
CA GLN A 205 -9.11 -6.71 17.18
C GLN A 205 -9.11 -6.08 15.78
N PHE A 206 -9.18 -6.89 14.72
CA PHE A 206 -9.29 -6.39 13.36
C PHE A 206 -10.54 -5.52 13.16
N ALA A 207 -11.72 -6.00 13.58
CA ALA A 207 -12.97 -5.25 13.49
C ALA A 207 -12.91 -3.92 14.25
N ALA A 208 -12.26 -3.91 15.43
CA ALA A 208 -12.12 -2.69 16.23
C ALA A 208 -11.28 -1.58 15.58
N LEU A 209 -10.47 -1.92 14.56
CA LEU A 209 -9.71 -0.92 13.77
C LEU A 209 -10.59 -0.20 12.74
N MET A 210 -11.76 -0.75 12.41
CA MET A 210 -12.62 -0.23 11.35
C MET A 210 -13.56 0.84 11.89
N PRO A 211 -13.64 2.02 11.22
CA PRO A 211 -14.41 3.16 11.71
C PRO A 211 -15.93 2.98 11.61
N TRP A 212 -16.40 2.05 10.78
CA TRP A 212 -17.82 1.75 10.59
C TRP A 212 -18.07 0.27 10.91
N GLN A 213 -18.60 0.02 12.07
CA GLN A 213 -18.99 -1.32 12.55
C GLN A 213 -20.45 -1.63 12.24
#